data_600976d46453c54fefd7b662ee97eca6
#
_entry.id   600976d46453c54fefd7b662ee97eca6
#
_cell.length_a   1.000
_cell.length_b   1.000
_cell.length_c   1.000
_cell.angle_alpha   90.00
_cell.angle_beta   90.00
_cell.angle_gamma   90.00
#
_symmetry.space_group_name_H-M   'P 1'
#
loop_
_entity.id
_entity.type
_entity.pdbx_description
1 polymer ?
#
loop_
_entity_poly.entity_id
_entity_poly.type
_entity_poly.pdbx_seq_one_letter_code
_entity_poly.pdbx_strand_id
1 'polypeptide(L)'
;KKNDEFHIWEPFSIRFGSKYNTRRNLYKGVYGNSVIFEEENLDLKLTYRYEWCSSNRFGFVKKSKLINNAGTPVNVSVLDGVQNILPYGVGADLQNASSNLVDAYKRTELIEESGVGIFALSAIIVDKAEPSEALKANVVWSLGLDNSIYLLSSMQLNTFRNFGSIHQETDVKAEKGAYFIHADVDLSPYENKEWVMVANVNQNHTSIVALSNSINTEDNLLDKLNANIALGTEKLIELNAASDALQLTSDNYRDTRHFSNTLFNIMRGGIFDDGYTIEKWDFKKYLQDANNEVSNRNADAINCLSEKFSL
;
A
#
# COMPACT_ATOMS: atom_id res chain seq x y z
N LYS A 1 25.54 6.32 -11.55
CA LYS A 1 26.68 6.67 -12.39
C LYS A 1 27.68 5.51 -12.34
N LYS A 2 28.12 4.99 -13.47
CA LYS A 2 29.12 3.93 -13.55
C LYS A 2 30.17 4.35 -14.59
N ASN A 3 31.45 4.27 -14.23
CA ASN A 3 32.58 4.69 -15.10
C ASN A 3 32.43 6.10 -15.67
N ASP A 4 31.93 7.06 -14.88
CA ASP A 4 31.60 8.42 -15.26
C ASP A 4 30.50 8.62 -16.31
N GLU A 5 29.81 7.54 -16.72
CA GLU A 5 28.63 7.60 -17.58
C GLU A 5 27.34 7.47 -16.77
N PHE A 6 26.32 8.20 -17.22
CA PHE A 6 24.96 8.06 -16.67
C PHE A 6 24.23 6.95 -17.41
N HIS A 7 23.67 6.03 -16.64
CA HIS A 7 22.85 4.93 -17.12
C HIS A 7 21.46 5.05 -16.56
N ILE A 8 20.44 5.10 -17.41
CA ILE A 8 19.06 5.04 -16.96
C ILE A 8 18.59 3.60 -16.98
N TRP A 9 17.98 3.20 -15.87
CA TRP A 9 17.31 1.91 -15.70
C TRP A 9 15.95 2.16 -15.02
N GLU A 10 14.88 1.71 -15.65
CA GLU A 10 13.52 1.76 -15.14
C GLU A 10 13.04 0.32 -14.95
N PRO A 11 13.18 -0.24 -13.73
CA PRO A 11 12.81 -1.64 -13.45
C PRO A 11 11.36 -1.94 -13.84
N PHE A 12 11.14 -3.13 -14.40
CA PHE A 12 9.85 -3.63 -14.88
C PHE A 12 9.25 -2.88 -16.06
N SER A 13 9.84 -1.79 -16.52
CA SER A 13 9.40 -1.06 -17.68
C SER A 13 9.79 -1.78 -18.98
N ILE A 14 8.96 -1.65 -20.00
CA ILE A 14 9.28 -2.07 -21.37
C ILE A 14 10.07 -1.00 -22.13
N ARG A 15 10.15 0.21 -21.60
CA ARG A 15 10.74 1.39 -22.25
C ARG A 15 12.22 1.18 -22.60
N PHE A 16 12.95 0.48 -21.75
CA PHE A 16 14.36 0.17 -21.94
C PHE A 16 14.62 -1.34 -22.04
N GLY A 17 13.61 -2.12 -22.40
CA GLY A 17 13.67 -3.60 -22.37
C GLY A 17 14.71 -4.24 -23.28
N SER A 18 15.18 -3.53 -24.32
CA SER A 18 16.25 -4.00 -25.22
C SER A 18 17.64 -3.47 -24.86
N LYS A 19 17.74 -2.56 -23.88
CA LYS A 19 19.01 -1.90 -23.53
C LYS A 19 19.89 -2.74 -22.61
N TYR A 20 19.26 -3.53 -21.72
CA TYR A 20 19.96 -4.30 -20.70
C TYR A 20 19.51 -5.76 -20.68
N ASN A 21 20.42 -6.64 -20.29
CA ASN A 21 20.09 -8.00 -19.95
C ASN A 21 19.47 -8.01 -18.55
N THR A 22 18.19 -8.32 -18.44
CA THR A 22 17.48 -8.33 -17.17
C THR A 22 16.83 -9.68 -16.89
N ARG A 23 16.73 -10.04 -15.60
CA ARG A 23 15.99 -11.19 -15.11
C ARG A 23 14.91 -10.72 -14.16
N ARG A 24 13.68 -11.17 -14.38
CA ARG A 24 12.52 -10.81 -13.56
C ARG A 24 12.01 -12.01 -12.80
N ASN A 25 11.75 -11.82 -11.52
CA ASN A 25 11.19 -12.83 -10.65
C ASN A 25 9.95 -12.26 -9.92
N LEU A 26 9.00 -13.15 -9.67
CA LEU A 26 7.80 -12.86 -8.87
C LEU A 26 7.72 -13.90 -7.76
N TYR A 27 7.62 -13.42 -6.51
CA TYR A 27 7.44 -14.28 -5.35
C TYR A 27 6.14 -13.94 -4.65
N LYS A 28 5.44 -14.94 -4.18
CA LYS A 28 4.23 -14.80 -3.39
C LYS A 28 4.48 -15.38 -2.01
N GLY A 29 4.06 -14.66 -0.97
CA GLY A 29 4.09 -15.16 0.40
C GLY A 29 3.23 -16.43 0.54
N VAL A 30 3.67 -17.37 1.36
CA VAL A 30 2.99 -18.66 1.57
C VAL A 30 1.55 -18.50 2.07
N TYR A 31 1.28 -17.43 2.80
CA TYR A 31 -0.07 -17.08 3.29
C TYR A 31 -0.85 -16.15 2.35
N GLY A 32 -0.27 -15.79 1.21
CA GLY A 32 -0.92 -14.98 0.17
C GLY A 32 -1.10 -13.49 0.50
N ASN A 33 -0.55 -12.99 1.60
CA ASN A 33 -0.68 -11.62 2.08
C ASN A 33 0.50 -10.72 1.68
N SER A 34 1.47 -11.23 0.93
CA SER A 34 2.54 -10.44 0.34
C SER A 34 2.91 -10.92 -1.06
N VAL A 35 3.35 -9.97 -1.89
CA VAL A 35 3.84 -10.22 -3.25
C VAL A 35 5.11 -9.42 -3.45
N ILE A 36 6.15 -10.09 -3.95
CA ILE A 36 7.46 -9.49 -4.19
C ILE A 36 7.77 -9.51 -5.67
N PHE A 37 8.12 -8.36 -6.21
CA PHE A 37 8.63 -8.18 -7.57
C PHE A 37 10.12 -7.90 -7.51
N GLU A 38 10.89 -8.58 -8.34
CA GLU A 38 12.32 -8.44 -8.41
C GLU A 38 12.78 -8.36 -9.86
N GLU A 39 13.58 -7.36 -10.17
CA GLU A 39 14.31 -7.27 -11.43
C GLU A 39 15.81 -7.13 -11.15
N GLU A 40 16.60 -8.04 -11.69
CA GLU A 40 18.05 -8.00 -11.69
C GLU A 40 18.55 -7.49 -13.04
N ASN A 41 19.32 -6.41 -13.03
CA ASN A 41 20.03 -5.90 -14.17
C ASN A 41 21.45 -6.45 -14.18
N LEU A 42 21.71 -7.41 -15.08
CA LEU A 42 22.97 -8.15 -15.14
C LEU A 42 24.14 -7.28 -15.64
N ASP A 43 23.88 -6.28 -16.46
CA ASP A 43 24.88 -5.39 -17.03
C ASP A 43 25.31 -4.30 -16.02
N LEU A 44 24.36 -3.73 -15.30
CA LEU A 44 24.62 -2.75 -14.24
C LEU A 44 25.02 -3.41 -12.93
N LYS A 45 24.77 -4.72 -12.77
CA LYS A 45 24.93 -5.49 -11.53
C LYS A 45 24.16 -4.89 -10.36
N LEU A 46 22.92 -4.50 -10.62
CA LEU A 46 22.00 -3.98 -9.63
C LEU A 46 20.74 -4.84 -9.59
N THR A 47 20.21 -5.05 -8.40
CA THR A 47 18.89 -5.67 -8.21
C THR A 47 17.96 -4.67 -7.55
N TYR A 48 16.81 -4.45 -8.15
CA TYR A 48 15.71 -3.74 -7.51
C TYR A 48 14.59 -4.71 -7.17
N ARG A 49 14.13 -4.65 -5.92
CA ARG A 49 13.08 -5.50 -5.39
C ARG A 49 12.11 -4.66 -4.61
N TYR A 50 10.81 -4.93 -4.77
CA TYR A 50 9.81 -4.36 -3.89
C TYR A 50 8.75 -5.38 -3.51
N GLU A 51 8.25 -5.24 -2.29
CA GLU A 51 7.21 -6.05 -1.71
C GLU A 51 5.96 -5.20 -1.46
N TRP A 52 4.81 -5.72 -1.85
CA TRP A 52 3.53 -5.23 -1.39
C TRP A 52 3.02 -6.09 -0.26
N CYS A 53 2.69 -5.47 0.86
CA CYS A 53 2.02 -6.07 2.01
C CYS A 53 1.07 -5.05 2.65
N SER A 54 0.40 -5.44 3.71
CA SER A 54 -0.57 -4.57 4.40
C SER A 54 -0.36 -4.59 5.91
N SER A 55 -0.75 -3.48 6.53
CA SER A 55 -0.76 -3.28 7.97
C SER A 55 -2.15 -2.80 8.37
N ASN A 56 -2.75 -3.41 9.40
CA ASN A 56 -4.07 -2.99 9.88
C ASN A 56 -4.08 -1.57 10.45
N ARG A 57 -2.94 -1.13 11.01
CA ARG A 57 -2.80 0.19 11.60
C ARG A 57 -2.39 1.24 10.57
N PHE A 58 -1.45 0.90 9.67
CA PHE A 58 -0.79 1.89 8.81
C PHE A 58 -1.30 1.88 7.36
N GLY A 59 -1.99 0.82 6.93
CA GLY A 59 -2.54 0.69 5.59
C GLY A 59 -1.70 -0.15 4.62
N PHE A 60 -1.62 0.25 3.36
CA PHE A 60 -0.87 -0.45 2.31
C PHE A 60 0.61 -0.10 2.36
N VAL A 61 1.47 -1.10 2.33
CA VAL A 61 2.92 -0.93 2.49
C VAL A 61 3.66 -1.45 1.26
N LYS A 62 4.48 -0.60 0.68
CA LYS A 62 5.48 -0.95 -0.33
C LYS A 62 6.85 -0.89 0.32
N LYS A 63 7.52 -2.04 0.46
CA LYS A 63 8.90 -2.14 0.92
C LYS A 63 9.80 -2.26 -0.30
N SER A 64 10.72 -1.33 -0.48
CA SER A 64 11.65 -1.31 -1.62
C SER A 64 13.06 -1.57 -1.16
N LYS A 65 13.84 -2.25 -2.01
CA LYS A 65 15.23 -2.60 -1.76
C LYS A 65 16.04 -2.50 -3.04
N LEU A 66 17.13 -1.75 -2.99
CA LEU A 66 18.14 -1.68 -4.05
C LEU A 66 19.42 -2.36 -3.57
N ILE A 67 19.98 -3.26 -4.38
CA ILE A 67 21.15 -4.07 -4.04
C ILE A 67 22.23 -3.83 -5.07
N ASN A 68 23.42 -3.52 -4.62
CA ASN A 68 24.63 -3.52 -5.45
C ASN A 68 25.25 -4.92 -5.47
N ASN A 69 25.18 -5.61 -6.60
CA ASN A 69 25.77 -6.94 -6.78
C ASN A 69 27.23 -6.87 -7.31
N ALA A 70 27.79 -5.67 -7.45
CA ALA A 70 29.16 -5.49 -7.92
C ALA A 70 30.16 -5.44 -6.76
N GLY A 71 31.42 -5.86 -7.03
CA GLY A 71 32.57 -5.66 -6.14
C GLY A 71 33.13 -4.22 -6.13
N THR A 72 32.38 -3.25 -6.69
CA THR A 72 32.75 -1.83 -6.75
C THR A 72 31.60 -0.97 -6.23
N PRO A 73 31.89 0.19 -5.61
CA PRO A 73 30.83 1.10 -5.18
C PRO A 73 30.09 1.69 -6.37
N VAL A 74 28.83 2.07 -6.16
CA VAL A 74 27.98 2.72 -7.15
C VAL A 74 27.17 3.82 -6.50
N ASN A 75 27.02 4.95 -7.19
CA ASN A 75 26.08 5.99 -6.85
C ASN A 75 24.83 5.85 -7.74
N VAL A 76 23.65 5.86 -7.12
CA VAL A 76 22.36 5.69 -7.81
C VAL A 76 21.42 6.81 -7.40
N SER A 77 21.00 7.59 -8.39
CA SER A 77 19.90 8.54 -8.22
C SER A 77 18.58 7.79 -8.36
N VAL A 78 17.85 7.63 -7.27
CA VAL A 78 16.61 6.85 -7.19
C VAL A 78 15.41 7.79 -7.31
N LEU A 79 14.45 7.41 -8.14
CA LEU A 79 13.09 7.99 -8.10
C LEU A 79 12.10 6.82 -8.03
N ASP A 80 11.52 6.62 -6.87
CA ASP A 80 10.57 5.53 -6.61
C ASP A 80 9.24 6.09 -6.13
N GLY A 81 8.11 5.43 -6.47
CA GLY A 81 6.82 5.97 -6.07
C GLY A 81 5.62 5.14 -6.48
N VAL A 82 4.48 5.74 -6.27
CA VAL A 82 3.15 5.24 -6.67
C VAL A 82 2.41 6.33 -7.43
N GLN A 83 1.64 5.92 -8.45
CA GLN A 83 0.89 6.83 -9.33
C GLN A 83 -0.61 6.58 -9.24
N ASN A 84 -1.38 7.53 -9.77
CA ASN A 84 -2.84 7.46 -9.86
C ASN A 84 -3.50 7.28 -8.48
N ILE A 85 -2.99 7.98 -7.49
CA ILE A 85 -3.58 8.01 -6.16
C ILE A 85 -4.87 8.81 -6.23
N LEU A 86 -5.99 8.17 -5.90
CA LEU A 86 -7.29 8.81 -5.86
C LEU A 86 -7.50 9.51 -4.52
N PRO A 87 -8.13 10.68 -4.49
CA PRO A 87 -8.60 11.30 -3.26
C PRO A 87 -9.67 10.45 -2.57
N TYR A 88 -9.84 10.67 -1.26
CA TYR A 88 -10.96 10.06 -0.54
C TYR A 88 -12.30 10.43 -1.19
N GLY A 89 -13.21 9.46 -1.28
CA GLY A 89 -14.53 9.64 -1.88
C GLY A 89 -14.60 9.57 -3.41
N VAL A 90 -13.45 9.45 -4.08
CA VAL A 90 -13.38 9.24 -5.53
C VAL A 90 -13.19 7.76 -5.83
N GLY A 91 -14.24 7.10 -6.28
CA GLY A 91 -14.16 5.72 -6.77
C GLY A 91 -13.64 5.66 -8.21
N ALA A 92 -13.19 4.46 -8.62
CA ALA A 92 -12.71 4.21 -9.98
C ALA A 92 -13.77 4.53 -11.05
N ASP A 93 -15.03 4.23 -10.77
CA ASP A 93 -16.15 4.48 -11.70
C ASP A 93 -16.34 5.98 -11.95
N LEU A 94 -16.35 6.80 -10.89
CA LEU A 94 -16.44 8.26 -11.00
C LEU A 94 -15.22 8.82 -11.75
N GLN A 95 -14.00 8.35 -11.43
CA GLN A 95 -12.79 8.77 -12.12
C GLN A 95 -12.83 8.42 -13.61
N ASN A 96 -13.34 7.26 -13.98
CA ASN A 96 -13.40 6.81 -15.37
C ASN A 96 -14.52 7.53 -16.16
N ALA A 97 -15.68 7.76 -15.54
CA ALA A 97 -16.83 8.39 -16.18
C ALA A 97 -16.65 9.91 -16.35
N SER A 98 -15.96 10.58 -15.43
CA SER A 98 -15.89 12.05 -15.35
C SER A 98 -14.49 12.56 -15.02
N SER A 99 -13.45 11.97 -15.66
CA SER A 99 -12.04 12.21 -15.31
C SER A 99 -11.66 13.71 -15.30
N ASN A 100 -12.06 14.48 -16.30
CA ASN A 100 -11.72 15.91 -16.40
C ASN A 100 -12.36 16.73 -15.28
N LEU A 101 -13.61 16.42 -14.94
CA LEU A 101 -14.32 17.08 -13.84
C LEU A 101 -13.64 16.74 -12.50
N VAL A 102 -13.39 15.46 -12.27
CA VAL A 102 -12.77 15.01 -11.01
C VAL A 102 -11.36 15.57 -10.86
N ASP A 103 -10.56 15.56 -11.93
CA ASP A 103 -9.19 16.08 -11.91
C ASP A 103 -9.18 17.58 -11.57
N ALA A 104 -10.15 18.38 -12.04
CA ALA A 104 -10.26 19.79 -11.70
C ALA A 104 -10.44 20.07 -10.18
N TYR A 105 -10.99 19.14 -9.44
CA TYR A 105 -11.20 19.25 -7.98
C TYR A 105 -10.07 18.62 -7.15
N LYS A 106 -9.13 17.92 -7.76
CA LYS A 106 -8.02 17.31 -7.04
C LYS A 106 -7.06 18.34 -6.50
N ARG A 107 -6.65 18.12 -5.27
CA ARG A 107 -5.56 18.83 -4.62
C ARG A 107 -4.68 17.85 -3.86
N THR A 108 -3.39 17.94 -4.11
CA THR A 108 -2.38 17.15 -3.41
C THR A 108 -1.41 18.11 -2.72
N GLU A 109 -1.24 17.93 -1.42
CA GLU A 109 -0.41 18.78 -0.56
C GLU A 109 0.64 17.94 0.15
N LEU A 110 1.81 18.54 0.41
CA LEU A 110 2.90 17.95 1.16
C LEU A 110 3.02 18.63 2.54
N ILE A 111 3.06 17.84 3.60
CA ILE A 111 3.58 18.31 4.90
C ILE A 111 5.10 18.15 4.84
N GLU A 112 5.81 19.22 4.58
CA GLU A 112 7.24 19.18 4.27
C GLU A 112 8.09 18.61 5.40
N GLU A 113 7.75 18.90 6.68
CA GLU A 113 8.51 18.46 7.84
C GLU A 113 8.50 16.94 8.03
N SER A 114 7.46 16.25 7.55
CA SER A 114 7.30 14.80 7.71
C SER A 114 7.25 14.03 6.40
N GLY A 115 7.25 14.72 5.25
CA GLY A 115 7.13 14.10 3.93
C GLY A 115 5.77 13.44 3.67
N VAL A 116 4.72 13.81 4.41
CA VAL A 116 3.37 13.25 4.22
C VAL A 116 2.68 13.95 3.05
N GLY A 117 2.37 13.17 2.01
CA GLY A 117 1.49 13.59 0.91
C GLY A 117 0.03 13.41 1.26
N ILE A 118 -0.79 14.44 1.08
CA ILE A 118 -2.23 14.46 1.35
C ILE A 118 -2.97 14.55 0.02
N PHE A 119 -3.87 13.61 -0.24
CA PHE A 119 -4.65 13.50 -1.48
C PHE A 119 -6.12 13.75 -1.14
N ALA A 120 -6.62 14.92 -1.51
CA ALA A 120 -7.99 15.36 -1.21
C ALA A 120 -8.67 15.97 -2.45
N LEU A 121 -9.97 16.20 -2.34
CA LEU A 121 -10.68 17.11 -3.21
C LEU A 121 -10.69 18.51 -2.56
N SER A 122 -10.55 19.57 -3.35
CA SER A 122 -10.70 20.95 -2.87
C SER A 122 -12.14 21.26 -2.42
N ALA A 123 -13.10 20.53 -2.98
CA ALA A 123 -14.52 20.53 -2.57
C ALA A 123 -15.14 19.19 -2.93
N ILE A 124 -16.20 18.78 -2.22
CA ILE A 124 -16.97 17.59 -2.60
C ILE A 124 -17.76 17.91 -3.88
N ILE A 125 -17.67 17.01 -4.85
CA ILE A 125 -18.40 17.13 -6.13
C ILE A 125 -19.85 16.76 -5.88
N VAL A 126 -20.71 17.74 -5.61
CA VAL A 126 -22.15 17.58 -5.40
C VAL A 126 -22.90 18.66 -6.17
N ASP A 127 -24.04 18.29 -6.72
CA ASP A 127 -24.97 19.23 -7.37
C ASP A 127 -25.88 19.89 -6.31
N LYS A 128 -25.26 20.62 -5.38
CA LYS A 128 -25.93 21.38 -4.31
C LYS A 128 -25.35 22.78 -4.21
N ALA A 129 -26.19 23.73 -3.88
CA ALA A 129 -25.82 25.14 -3.70
C ALA A 129 -25.01 25.39 -2.40
N GLU A 130 -24.86 24.39 -1.55
CA GLU A 130 -24.14 24.50 -0.29
C GLU A 130 -22.65 24.16 -0.47
N PRO A 131 -21.72 24.95 0.12
CA PRO A 131 -20.32 24.59 0.12
C PRO A 131 -20.11 23.28 0.89
N SER A 132 -19.43 22.35 0.25
CA SER A 132 -19.12 21.04 0.85
C SER A 132 -17.61 20.92 0.98
N GLU A 133 -17.12 20.85 2.20
CA GLU A 133 -15.71 20.65 2.48
C GLU A 133 -15.34 19.16 2.45
N ALA A 134 -14.19 18.83 1.87
CA ALA A 134 -13.62 17.49 1.95
C ALA A 134 -12.91 17.32 3.30
N LEU A 135 -13.61 16.73 4.29
CA LEU A 135 -13.08 16.57 5.66
C LEU A 135 -12.17 15.34 5.82
N LYS A 136 -11.95 14.58 4.74
CA LYS A 136 -11.14 13.35 4.73
C LYS A 136 -10.24 13.31 3.52
N ALA A 137 -9.09 12.66 3.69
CA ALA A 137 -8.09 12.49 2.64
C ALA A 137 -7.54 11.06 2.63
N ASN A 138 -6.87 10.71 1.55
CA ASN A 138 -5.91 9.62 1.53
C ASN A 138 -4.52 10.19 1.72
N VAL A 139 -3.63 9.45 2.34
CA VAL A 139 -2.28 9.90 2.64
C VAL A 139 -1.24 8.90 2.20
N VAL A 140 -0.05 9.40 1.85
CA VAL A 140 1.14 8.57 1.60
C VAL A 140 2.34 9.20 2.30
N TRP A 141 3.18 8.37 2.88
CA TRP A 141 4.42 8.76 3.53
C TRP A 141 5.53 7.73 3.31
N SER A 142 6.76 8.08 3.64
CA SER A 142 7.91 7.20 3.41
C SER A 142 8.94 7.32 4.51
N LEU A 143 9.75 6.24 4.68
CA LEU A 143 10.92 6.20 5.56
C LEU A 143 12.06 5.44 4.88
N GLY A 144 13.29 5.73 5.27
CA GLY A 144 14.49 4.95 4.91
C GLY A 144 15.39 5.59 3.86
N LEU A 145 14.96 6.65 3.19
CA LEU A 145 15.83 7.47 2.33
C LEU A 145 16.07 8.83 2.99
N ASP A 146 17.32 9.24 3.04
CA ASP A 146 17.75 10.50 3.62
C ASP A 146 17.69 11.63 2.57
N ASN A 147 17.45 12.86 3.00
CA ASN A 147 17.43 14.06 2.14
C ASN A 147 16.53 13.91 0.91
N SER A 148 15.38 13.31 1.08
CA SER A 148 14.45 13.03 -0.01
C SER A 148 13.77 14.29 -0.54
N ILE A 149 13.61 14.34 -1.87
CA ILE A 149 12.73 15.30 -2.56
C ILE A 149 11.43 14.56 -2.91
N TYR A 150 10.31 15.22 -2.68
CA TYR A 150 8.98 14.64 -2.89
C TYR A 150 8.31 15.22 -4.13
N LEU A 151 7.73 14.36 -4.98
CA LEU A 151 6.86 14.77 -6.08
C LEU A 151 5.44 14.25 -5.81
N LEU A 152 4.48 15.10 -6.04
CA LEU A 152 3.05 14.84 -5.82
C LEU A 152 2.28 14.60 -7.12
N SER A 153 2.97 14.69 -8.24
CA SER A 153 2.46 14.48 -9.58
C SER A 153 3.43 13.69 -10.45
N SER A 154 3.01 13.35 -11.66
CA SER A 154 3.86 12.68 -12.65
C SER A 154 4.54 13.65 -13.62
N MET A 155 4.38 14.96 -13.43
CA MET A 155 4.83 15.98 -14.40
C MET A 155 6.34 16.00 -14.61
N GLN A 156 7.13 15.76 -13.55
CA GLN A 156 8.59 15.81 -13.59
C GLN A 156 9.27 14.49 -13.95
N LEU A 157 8.52 13.39 -14.21
CA LEU A 157 9.11 12.08 -14.54
C LEU A 157 9.98 12.10 -15.79
N ASN A 158 9.55 12.81 -16.83
CA ASN A 158 10.34 12.91 -18.05
C ASN A 158 11.58 13.79 -17.89
N THR A 159 11.51 14.80 -17.04
CA THR A 159 12.69 15.60 -16.65
C THR A 159 13.73 14.72 -15.99
N PHE A 160 13.33 13.91 -15.01
CA PHE A 160 14.23 12.96 -14.35
C PHE A 160 14.81 11.93 -15.31
N ARG A 161 13.98 11.34 -16.20
CA ARG A 161 14.41 10.38 -17.23
C ARG A 161 15.46 10.96 -18.19
N ASN A 162 15.44 12.27 -18.39
CA ASN A 162 16.39 12.97 -19.24
C ASN A 162 17.55 13.58 -18.44
N PHE A 163 17.80 13.11 -17.22
CA PHE A 163 18.85 13.57 -16.30
C PHE A 163 18.74 15.07 -15.95
N GLY A 164 17.55 15.65 -16.08
CA GLY A 164 17.27 17.02 -15.65
C GLY A 164 17.02 17.09 -14.13
N SER A 165 17.23 18.28 -13.58
CA SER A 165 16.96 18.55 -12.17
C SER A 165 15.46 18.54 -11.90
N ILE A 166 15.05 17.89 -10.82
CA ILE A 166 13.68 17.88 -10.32
C ILE A 166 13.60 18.68 -9.04
N HIS A 167 12.42 19.22 -8.76
CA HIS A 167 12.18 20.09 -7.60
C HIS A 167 11.00 19.56 -6.80
N GLN A 168 11.07 19.75 -5.46
CA GLN A 168 9.99 19.35 -4.57
C GLN A 168 8.66 20.01 -4.96
N GLU A 169 7.59 19.24 -4.91
CA GLU A 169 6.23 19.70 -5.10
C GLU A 169 5.53 19.77 -3.74
N THR A 170 4.93 20.90 -3.40
CA THR A 170 4.29 21.13 -2.10
C THR A 170 2.78 21.29 -2.19
N ASP A 171 2.26 21.81 -3.30
CA ASP A 171 0.82 22.00 -3.56
C ASP A 171 0.55 21.84 -5.06
N VAL A 172 -0.08 20.73 -5.44
CA VAL A 172 -0.44 20.41 -6.83
C VAL A 172 -1.94 20.38 -6.96
N LYS A 173 -2.47 21.12 -7.92
CA LYS A 173 -3.91 21.26 -8.19
C LYS A 173 -4.25 20.79 -9.60
N ALA A 174 -5.45 20.23 -9.74
CA ALA A 174 -6.03 19.81 -10.99
C ALA A 174 -5.21 18.74 -11.76
N GLU A 175 -4.39 17.97 -11.06
CA GLU A 175 -3.55 16.91 -11.59
C GLU A 175 -3.85 15.55 -10.95
N LYS A 176 -3.51 14.47 -11.65
CA LYS A 176 -3.57 13.12 -11.09
C LYS A 176 -2.55 12.98 -9.98
N GLY A 177 -3.01 12.59 -8.81
CA GLY A 177 -2.14 12.41 -7.65
C GLY A 177 -1.10 11.31 -7.88
N ALA A 178 0.12 11.59 -7.44
CA ALA A 178 1.20 10.63 -7.35
C ALA A 178 2.05 10.94 -6.11
N TYR A 179 2.80 9.97 -5.64
CA TYR A 179 3.77 10.19 -4.60
C TYR A 179 5.08 9.53 -4.99
N PHE A 180 6.08 10.35 -5.25
CA PHE A 180 7.43 9.87 -5.54
C PHE A 180 8.41 10.45 -4.54
N ILE A 181 9.40 9.63 -4.21
CA ILE A 181 10.57 10.05 -3.43
C ILE A 181 11.80 9.95 -4.33
N HIS A 182 12.60 10.99 -4.31
CA HIS A 182 13.89 11.03 -4.97
C HIS A 182 14.98 11.19 -3.94
N ALA A 183 16.03 10.39 -4.05
CA ALA A 183 17.25 10.53 -3.26
C ALA A 183 18.44 9.97 -4.03
N ASP A 184 19.63 10.49 -3.74
CA ASP A 184 20.90 9.91 -4.18
C ASP A 184 21.37 8.90 -3.14
N VAL A 185 21.66 7.70 -3.59
CA VAL A 185 22.06 6.55 -2.75
C VAL A 185 23.45 6.08 -3.16
N ASP A 186 24.36 6.13 -2.22
CA ASP A 186 25.69 5.53 -2.35
C ASP A 186 25.66 4.10 -1.79
N LEU A 187 26.06 3.14 -2.60
CA LEU A 187 26.14 1.74 -2.21
C LEU A 187 27.57 1.24 -2.32
N SER A 188 28.14 0.78 -1.22
CA SER A 188 29.39 0.05 -1.18
C SER A 188 29.28 -1.29 -1.93
N PRO A 189 30.38 -1.99 -2.20
CA PRO A 189 30.33 -3.31 -2.80
C PRO A 189 29.44 -4.27 -1.99
N TYR A 190 28.46 -4.92 -2.68
CA TYR A 190 27.52 -5.89 -2.09
C TYR A 190 26.58 -5.31 -1.02
N GLU A 191 26.49 -4.01 -0.91
CA GLU A 191 25.60 -3.32 -0.01
C GLU A 191 24.18 -3.21 -0.57
N ASN A 192 23.20 -2.97 0.31
CA ASN A 192 21.84 -2.67 -0.07
C ASN A 192 21.28 -1.49 0.73
N LYS A 193 20.32 -0.79 0.14
CA LYS A 193 19.50 0.25 0.79
C LYS A 193 18.04 -0.15 0.73
N GLU A 194 17.35 0.03 1.84
CA GLU A 194 15.92 -0.27 1.99
C GLU A 194 15.15 0.99 2.34
N TRP A 195 13.94 1.08 1.84
CA TRP A 195 12.98 2.13 2.20
C TRP A 195 11.56 1.62 2.09
N VAL A 196 10.64 2.33 2.72
CA VAL A 196 9.22 1.99 2.69
C VAL A 196 8.38 3.18 2.27
N MET A 197 7.28 2.91 1.57
CA MET A 197 6.17 3.82 1.35
C MET A 197 4.92 3.21 1.94
N VAL A 198 4.12 4.02 2.60
CA VAL A 198 2.89 3.58 3.26
C VAL A 198 1.76 4.49 2.80
N ALA A 199 0.71 3.88 2.28
CA ALA A 199 -0.51 4.58 1.86
C ALA A 199 -1.68 4.18 2.77
N ASN A 200 -2.40 5.18 3.30
CA ASN A 200 -3.60 4.94 4.09
C ASN A 200 -4.77 5.77 3.55
N VAL A 201 -5.97 5.22 3.69
CA VAL A 201 -7.20 5.82 3.17
C VAL A 201 -8.06 6.36 4.31
N ASN A 202 -9.02 7.25 3.97
CA ASN A 202 -10.06 7.71 4.89
C ASN A 202 -9.48 8.38 6.16
N GLN A 203 -8.44 9.19 6.02
CA GLN A 203 -7.81 9.89 7.13
C GLN A 203 -8.47 11.25 7.36
N ASN A 204 -8.79 11.55 8.62
CA ASN A 204 -9.23 12.88 9.04
C ASN A 204 -8.02 13.74 9.47
N HIS A 205 -8.28 15.02 9.71
CA HIS A 205 -7.24 15.97 10.10
C HIS A 205 -6.47 15.53 11.37
N THR A 206 -7.15 15.05 12.39
CA THR A 206 -6.51 14.58 13.64
C THR A 206 -5.57 13.40 13.38
N SER A 207 -5.99 12.45 12.55
CA SER A 207 -5.16 11.29 12.17
C SER A 207 -3.92 11.71 11.40
N ILE A 208 -4.05 12.69 10.50
CA ILE A 208 -2.92 13.21 9.70
C ILE A 208 -1.91 13.92 10.58
N VAL A 209 -2.37 14.77 11.49
CA VAL A 209 -1.49 15.47 12.45
C VAL A 209 -0.78 14.48 13.37
N ALA A 210 -1.49 13.49 13.89
CA ALA A 210 -0.90 12.42 14.71
C ALA A 210 0.17 11.63 13.94
N LEU A 211 -0.11 11.28 12.68
CA LEU A 211 0.85 10.60 11.81
C LEU A 211 2.11 11.45 11.57
N SER A 212 1.94 12.73 11.20
CA SER A 212 3.06 13.65 10.98
C SER A 212 3.94 13.78 12.23
N ASN A 213 3.32 13.91 13.40
CA ASN A 213 4.03 13.93 14.67
C ASN A 213 4.81 12.64 14.93
N SER A 214 4.17 11.47 14.69
CA SER A 214 4.83 10.17 14.87
C SER A 214 6.04 10.01 13.96
N ILE A 215 5.96 10.43 12.71
CA ILE A 215 7.09 10.40 11.76
C ILE A 215 8.27 11.25 12.27
N ASN A 216 8.00 12.41 12.83
CA ASN A 216 9.03 13.36 13.28
C ASN A 216 9.63 13.03 14.64
N THR A 217 8.93 12.25 15.49
CA THR A 217 9.33 12.07 16.90
C THR A 217 9.62 10.62 17.29
N GLU A 218 9.23 9.64 16.47
CA GLU A 218 9.36 8.23 16.82
C GLU A 218 10.49 7.56 16.04
N ASP A 219 11.68 7.42 16.62
CA ASP A 219 12.82 6.74 15.97
C ASP A 219 12.54 5.27 15.61
N ASN A 220 11.59 4.63 16.28
CA ASN A 220 11.24 3.21 16.09
C ASN A 220 9.96 2.99 15.27
N LEU A 221 9.54 3.98 14.47
CA LEU A 221 8.30 3.88 13.68
C LEU A 221 8.35 2.75 12.65
N LEU A 222 9.52 2.51 12.03
CA LEU A 222 9.73 1.39 11.11
C LEU A 222 9.57 0.03 11.80
N ASP A 223 10.08 -0.11 13.02
CA ASP A 223 9.92 -1.35 13.81
C ASP A 223 8.46 -1.58 14.18
N LYS A 224 7.74 -0.53 14.56
CA LYS A 224 6.29 -0.58 14.83
C LYS A 224 5.50 -0.99 13.60
N LEU A 225 5.87 -0.47 12.42
CA LEU A 225 5.26 -0.86 11.14
C LEU A 225 5.49 -2.35 10.88
N ASN A 226 6.73 -2.83 10.99
CA ASN A 226 7.08 -4.23 10.76
C ASN A 226 6.40 -5.16 11.75
N ALA A 227 6.36 -4.81 13.02
CA ALA A 227 5.64 -5.57 14.05
C ALA A 227 4.14 -5.67 13.76
N ASN A 228 3.52 -4.59 13.26
CA ASN A 228 2.09 -4.60 12.92
C ASN A 228 1.80 -5.46 11.68
N ILE A 229 2.70 -5.47 10.68
CA ILE A 229 2.60 -6.37 9.51
C ILE A 229 2.71 -7.84 9.96
N ALA A 230 3.66 -8.16 10.84
CA ALA A 230 3.83 -9.50 11.38
C ALA A 230 2.58 -9.95 12.16
N LEU A 231 2.06 -9.10 13.05
CA LEU A 231 0.81 -9.36 13.78
C LEU A 231 -0.38 -9.59 12.84
N GLY A 232 -0.47 -8.84 11.73
CA GLY A 232 -1.50 -9.05 10.70
C GLY A 232 -1.38 -10.42 10.05
N THR A 233 -0.16 -10.90 9.81
CA THR A 233 0.09 -12.24 9.27
C THR A 233 -0.28 -13.33 10.28
N GLU A 234 0.07 -13.17 11.56
CA GLU A 234 -0.30 -14.09 12.64
C GLU A 234 -1.83 -14.24 12.74
N LYS A 235 -2.55 -13.12 12.75
CA LYS A 235 -4.02 -13.12 12.78
C LYS A 235 -4.65 -13.79 11.56
N LEU A 236 -4.06 -13.59 10.37
CA LEU A 236 -4.51 -14.28 9.16
C LEU A 236 -4.33 -15.80 9.26
N ILE A 237 -3.22 -16.25 9.84
CA ILE A 237 -2.94 -17.67 10.09
C ILE A 237 -3.94 -18.23 11.09
N GLU A 238 -4.18 -17.55 12.22
CA GLU A 238 -5.14 -17.96 13.25
C GLU A 238 -6.55 -18.11 12.68
N LEU A 239 -7.03 -17.09 11.96
CA LEU A 239 -8.35 -17.09 11.33
C LEU A 239 -8.52 -18.27 10.36
N ASN A 240 -7.52 -18.51 9.53
CA ASN A 240 -7.57 -19.60 8.55
C ASN A 240 -7.41 -20.98 9.21
N ALA A 241 -6.59 -21.08 10.27
CA ALA A 241 -6.41 -22.30 11.04
C ALA A 241 -7.71 -22.74 11.74
N ALA A 242 -8.51 -21.77 12.23
CA ALA A 242 -9.83 -22.04 12.81
C ALA A 242 -10.80 -22.75 11.83
N SER A 243 -10.57 -22.60 10.53
CA SER A 243 -11.32 -23.28 9.46
C SER A 243 -10.56 -24.45 8.82
N ASP A 244 -9.65 -25.07 9.56
CA ASP A 244 -8.85 -26.25 9.14
C ASP A 244 -7.99 -25.99 7.86
N ALA A 245 -7.59 -24.75 7.63
CA ALA A 245 -6.79 -24.39 6.46
C ALA A 245 -5.28 -24.54 6.68
N LEU A 246 -4.82 -24.58 7.93
CA LEU A 246 -3.41 -24.70 8.24
C LEU A 246 -3.01 -26.19 8.28
N GLN A 247 -2.33 -26.63 7.25
CA GLN A 247 -1.74 -27.97 7.18
C GLN A 247 -0.22 -27.85 7.18
N LEU A 248 0.44 -28.78 7.85
CA LEU A 248 1.90 -28.84 7.98
C LEU A 248 2.33 -30.25 7.53
N THR A 249 2.41 -30.44 6.23
CA THR A 249 2.84 -31.71 5.63
C THR A 249 4.25 -31.60 5.04
N SER A 250 4.77 -32.66 4.48
CA SER A 250 6.04 -32.64 3.73
C SER A 250 5.94 -31.95 2.36
N ASP A 251 4.72 -31.61 1.90
CA ASP A 251 4.45 -30.94 0.62
C ASP A 251 3.99 -29.50 0.83
N ASN A 252 4.94 -28.59 0.90
CA ASN A 252 4.69 -27.15 1.10
C ASN A 252 3.79 -26.54 0.01
N TYR A 253 3.81 -27.06 -1.22
CA TYR A 253 2.94 -26.55 -2.29
C TYR A 253 1.48 -26.93 -2.07
N ARG A 254 1.26 -28.14 -1.58
CA ARG A 254 -0.07 -28.62 -1.19
C ARG A 254 -0.62 -27.81 -0.03
N ASP A 255 0.18 -27.61 1.01
CA ASP A 255 -0.19 -26.82 2.19
C ASP A 255 -0.55 -25.39 1.82
N THR A 256 0.28 -24.72 1.01
CA THR A 256 0.03 -23.36 0.51
C THR A 256 -1.25 -23.26 -0.34
N ARG A 257 -1.52 -24.27 -1.20
CA ARG A 257 -2.74 -24.30 -2.01
C ARG A 257 -3.98 -24.49 -1.14
N HIS A 258 -3.91 -25.37 -0.15
CA HIS A 258 -5.01 -25.61 0.77
C HIS A 258 -5.33 -24.35 1.58
N PHE A 259 -4.33 -23.72 2.15
CA PHE A 259 -4.46 -22.44 2.86
C PHE A 259 -5.12 -21.37 1.99
N SER A 260 -4.60 -21.16 0.77
CA SER A 260 -5.13 -20.15 -0.15
C SER A 260 -6.56 -20.45 -0.60
N ASN A 261 -6.91 -21.72 -0.81
CA ASN A 261 -8.25 -22.11 -1.22
C ASN A 261 -9.27 -21.92 -0.09
N THR A 262 -8.92 -22.27 1.14
CA THR A 262 -9.78 -22.06 2.30
C THR A 262 -9.99 -20.58 2.57
N LEU A 263 -8.92 -19.77 2.57
CA LEU A 263 -9.00 -18.32 2.70
C LEU A 263 -9.93 -17.69 1.65
N PHE A 264 -9.77 -18.11 0.38
CA PHE A 264 -10.63 -17.63 -0.70
C PHE A 264 -12.12 -17.97 -0.49
N ASN A 265 -12.41 -19.16 0.03
CA ASN A 265 -13.78 -19.56 0.33
C ASN A 265 -14.36 -18.83 1.55
N ILE A 266 -13.56 -18.56 2.59
CA ILE A 266 -13.95 -17.70 3.71
C ILE A 266 -14.33 -16.31 3.20
N MET A 267 -13.47 -15.68 2.38
CA MET A 267 -13.71 -14.35 1.80
C MET A 267 -14.96 -14.27 0.93
N ARG A 268 -15.39 -15.38 0.34
CA ARG A 268 -16.63 -15.47 -0.46
C ARG A 268 -17.86 -15.83 0.35
N GLY A 269 -17.73 -16.08 1.65
CA GLY A 269 -18.81 -16.54 2.52
C GLY A 269 -19.19 -18.02 2.33
N GLY A 270 -18.34 -18.82 1.69
CA GLY A 270 -18.55 -20.26 1.50
C GLY A 270 -18.09 -21.13 2.66
N ILE A 271 -17.23 -20.59 3.54
CA ILE A 271 -16.75 -21.25 4.75
C ILE A 271 -16.77 -20.17 5.85
N PHE A 272 -17.26 -20.51 7.03
CA PHE A 272 -17.16 -19.65 8.21
C PHE A 272 -15.77 -19.75 8.81
N ASP A 273 -15.26 -18.63 9.28
CA ASP A 273 -13.89 -18.47 9.79
C ASP A 273 -13.62 -19.15 11.15
N ASP A 274 -14.64 -19.62 11.85
CA ASP A 274 -14.53 -20.32 13.14
C ASP A 274 -15.33 -21.66 13.09
N GLY A 275 -15.07 -22.47 12.09
CA GLY A 275 -15.65 -23.82 11.99
C GLY A 275 -17.18 -23.86 12.07
N TYR A 276 -17.86 -22.94 11.41
CA TYR A 276 -19.32 -22.73 11.46
C TYR A 276 -19.85 -22.22 12.80
N THR A 277 -18.99 -21.70 13.67
CA THR A 277 -19.38 -21.02 14.91
C THR A 277 -19.68 -19.55 14.62
N ILE A 278 -20.81 -19.10 15.11
CA ILE A 278 -21.30 -17.72 14.89
C ILE A 278 -21.38 -16.99 16.22
N GLU A 279 -20.86 -15.78 16.27
CA GLU A 279 -20.98 -14.85 17.37
C GLU A 279 -22.43 -14.26 17.39
N LYS A 280 -23.11 -14.37 18.50
CA LYS A 280 -24.47 -13.85 18.67
C LYS A 280 -24.59 -12.36 18.35
N TRP A 281 -23.64 -11.55 18.77
CA TRP A 281 -23.65 -10.11 18.54
C TRP A 281 -23.52 -9.77 17.04
N ASP A 282 -22.71 -10.52 16.30
CA ASP A 282 -22.52 -10.31 14.85
C ASP A 282 -23.78 -10.73 14.08
N PHE A 283 -24.33 -11.88 14.41
CA PHE A 283 -25.60 -12.34 13.85
C PHE A 283 -26.75 -11.35 14.09
N LYS A 284 -26.87 -10.81 15.31
CA LYS A 284 -27.87 -9.81 15.65
C LYS A 284 -27.69 -8.54 14.85
N LYS A 285 -26.46 -8.06 14.73
CA LYS A 285 -26.11 -6.87 13.93
C LYS A 285 -26.45 -7.10 12.46
N TYR A 286 -26.04 -8.22 11.89
CA TYR A 286 -26.37 -8.58 10.50
C TYR A 286 -27.87 -8.56 10.24
N LEU A 287 -28.68 -9.17 11.13
CA LEU A 287 -30.14 -9.16 11.00
C LEU A 287 -30.72 -7.76 11.09
N GLN A 288 -30.23 -6.92 11.99
CA GLN A 288 -30.67 -5.54 12.13
C GLN A 288 -30.36 -4.71 10.87
N ASP A 289 -29.16 -4.86 10.32
CA ASP A 289 -28.73 -4.13 9.12
C ASP A 289 -29.48 -4.63 7.87
N ALA A 290 -29.71 -5.94 7.75
CA ALA A 290 -30.40 -6.54 6.61
C ALA A 290 -31.93 -6.35 6.67
N ASN A 291 -32.55 -6.56 7.83
CA ASN A 291 -33.99 -6.41 8.03
C ASN A 291 -34.35 -6.23 9.52
N ASN A 292 -34.47 -4.98 9.94
CA ASN A 292 -34.75 -4.63 11.32
C ASN A 292 -36.12 -5.15 11.82
N GLU A 293 -37.13 -5.28 10.94
CA GLU A 293 -38.44 -5.81 11.31
C GLU A 293 -38.36 -7.29 11.69
N VAL A 294 -37.60 -8.09 10.90
CA VAL A 294 -37.32 -9.50 11.21
C VAL A 294 -36.54 -9.64 12.51
N SER A 295 -35.53 -8.80 12.73
CA SER A 295 -34.76 -8.78 13.97
C SER A 295 -35.65 -8.51 15.18
N ASN A 296 -36.54 -7.52 15.11
CA ASN A 296 -37.43 -7.17 16.20
C ASN A 296 -38.49 -8.24 16.47
N ARG A 297 -39.07 -8.84 15.41
CA ARG A 297 -40.06 -9.92 15.53
C ARG A 297 -39.46 -11.17 16.22
N ASN A 298 -38.19 -11.46 16.04
CA ASN A 298 -37.51 -12.61 16.59
C ASN A 298 -36.60 -12.29 17.78
N ALA A 299 -36.78 -11.10 18.39
CA ALA A 299 -35.85 -10.62 19.44
C ALA A 299 -35.70 -11.60 20.61
N ASP A 300 -36.77 -12.26 21.06
CA ASP A 300 -36.73 -13.22 22.15
C ASP A 300 -35.93 -14.47 21.76
N ALA A 301 -36.11 -15.00 20.56
CA ALA A 301 -35.36 -16.14 20.07
C ALA A 301 -33.86 -15.81 19.94
N ILE A 302 -33.54 -14.64 19.39
CA ILE A 302 -32.14 -14.17 19.26
C ILE A 302 -31.50 -13.98 20.63
N ASN A 303 -32.21 -13.44 21.61
CA ASN A 303 -31.70 -13.23 22.96
C ASN A 303 -31.46 -14.56 23.70
N CYS A 304 -32.19 -15.63 23.36
CA CYS A 304 -32.01 -16.97 23.92
C CYS A 304 -30.80 -17.73 23.32
N LEU A 305 -30.22 -17.27 22.23
CA LEU A 305 -28.99 -17.88 21.68
C LEU A 305 -27.84 -17.75 22.67
N SER A 306 -26.96 -18.77 22.73
CA SER A 306 -25.70 -18.66 23.44
C SER A 306 -24.80 -17.59 22.78
N GLU A 307 -23.79 -17.10 23.52
CA GLU A 307 -22.88 -16.05 23.00
C GLU A 307 -22.14 -16.48 21.73
N LYS A 308 -21.86 -17.78 21.61
CA LYS A 308 -21.45 -18.46 20.40
C LYS A 308 -22.38 -19.64 20.14
N PHE A 309 -22.79 -19.83 18.92
CA PHE A 309 -23.60 -20.96 18.50
C PHE A 309 -23.15 -21.51 17.15
N SER A 310 -23.36 -22.81 16.93
CA SER A 310 -23.10 -23.45 15.65
C SER A 310 -24.36 -23.44 14.78
N LEU A 311 -24.16 -23.36 13.48
CA LEU A 311 -25.22 -23.59 12.51
C LEU A 311 -25.69 -25.03 12.53
#